data_471902cd660432703d2277e8c735bfa8
#
_entry.id   471902cd660432703d2277e8c735bfa8
#
_cell.length_a   1.000
_cell.length_b   1.000
_cell.length_c   1.000
_cell.angle_alpha   90.00
_cell.angle_beta   90.00
_cell.angle_gamma   90.00
#
_symmetry.space_group_name_H-M   'P 1'
#
loop_
_entity.id
_entity.type
_entity.pdbx_description
1 polymer ?
#
loop_
_entity_poly.entity_id
_entity_poly.type
_entity_poly.pdbx_seq_one_letter_code
_entity_poly.pdbx_strand_id
1 'polypeptide(L)'
;MSEVRIKNFKRVLVANRGEIAIRVFRALNELGITSVAIYSKEDKYAMFRTLADEAYPLNPEKGPIDAYLDIPTIIKIAKDHNIDAIHPGYGFLAENPVLVEECEKNGLVFIGPTVESMNAMGDKISSKQIAIASEVPIIPGVDHA
;
A
#
# COMPACT_ATOMS: atom_id res chain seq x y z
N MET A 1 -5.29 -10.62 26.44
CA MET A 1 -4.48 -9.64 25.67
C MET A 1 -3.72 -10.43 24.63
N SER A 2 -4.01 -10.25 23.35
CA SER A 2 -3.27 -10.90 22.28
C SER A 2 -1.84 -10.32 22.26
N GLU A 3 -0.82 -11.18 22.31
CA GLU A 3 0.57 -10.75 22.14
C GLU A 3 0.72 -10.01 20.82
N VAL A 4 1.16 -8.76 20.90
CA VAL A 4 1.50 -7.97 19.70
C VAL A 4 2.76 -8.59 19.11
N ARG A 5 2.61 -9.32 17.99
CA ARG A 5 3.76 -9.85 17.24
C ARG A 5 4.39 -8.72 16.42
N ILE A 6 5.58 -8.30 16.82
CA ILE A 6 6.40 -7.39 16.02
C ILE A 6 6.95 -8.16 14.82
N LYS A 7 6.66 -7.69 13.61
CA LYS A 7 7.23 -8.22 12.36
C LYS A 7 8.45 -7.39 11.98
N ASN A 8 9.59 -8.04 11.81
CA ASN A 8 10.82 -7.39 11.35
C ASN A 8 10.91 -7.51 9.81
N PHE A 9 10.89 -6.39 9.12
CA PHE A 9 11.09 -6.33 7.69
C PHE A 9 12.52 -5.95 7.36
N LYS A 10 13.07 -6.50 6.30
CA LYS A 10 14.37 -6.13 5.73
C LYS A 10 14.21 -5.31 4.46
N ARG A 11 13.16 -5.57 3.69
CA ARG A 11 12.90 -4.96 2.38
C ARG A 11 11.43 -4.62 2.24
N VAL A 12 11.13 -3.35 2.00
CA VAL A 12 9.76 -2.86 1.81
C VAL A 12 9.62 -2.18 0.45
N LEU A 13 8.69 -2.69 -0.35
CA LEU A 13 8.28 -2.07 -1.61
C LEU A 13 7.22 -1.00 -1.34
N VAL A 14 7.44 0.20 -1.88
CA VAL A 14 6.47 1.29 -1.81
C VAL A 14 5.67 1.34 -3.11
N ALA A 15 4.40 0.90 -3.05
CA ALA A 15 3.50 0.86 -4.20
C ALA A 15 2.84 2.23 -4.42
N ASN A 16 3.67 3.26 -4.59
CA ASN A 16 3.25 4.64 -4.82
C ASN A 16 4.38 5.43 -5.50
N ARG A 17 4.17 6.72 -5.73
CA ARG A 17 5.09 7.62 -6.41
C ARG A 17 5.18 8.99 -5.71
N GLY A 18 6.05 9.85 -6.23
CA GLY A 18 6.14 11.26 -5.82
C GLY A 18 6.54 11.45 -4.36
N GLU A 19 5.95 12.45 -3.73
CA GLU A 19 6.33 12.89 -2.38
C GLU A 19 6.01 11.85 -1.30
N ILE A 20 4.89 11.11 -1.43
CA ILE A 20 4.54 10.09 -0.44
C ILE A 20 5.54 8.94 -0.46
N ALA A 21 5.99 8.52 -1.64
CA ALA A 21 7.04 7.50 -1.74
C ALA A 21 8.32 7.96 -1.03
N ILE A 22 8.74 9.20 -1.24
CA ILE A 22 9.91 9.79 -0.57
C ILE A 22 9.75 9.80 0.96
N ARG A 23 8.56 10.14 1.46
CA ARG A 23 8.30 10.13 2.90
C ARG A 23 8.43 8.74 3.51
N VAL A 24 7.89 7.74 2.82
CA VAL A 24 8.00 6.33 3.26
C VAL A 24 9.46 5.87 3.20
N PHE A 25 10.22 6.19 2.14
CA PHE A 25 11.64 5.83 2.05
C PHE A 25 12.47 6.42 3.20
N ARG A 26 12.20 7.66 3.61
CA ARG A 26 12.87 8.27 4.77
C ARG A 26 12.61 7.47 6.04
N ALA A 27 11.36 7.12 6.30
CA ALA A 27 11.01 6.32 7.47
C ALA A 27 11.67 4.92 7.44
N LEU A 28 11.69 4.27 6.28
CA LEU A 28 12.37 2.98 6.11
C LEU A 28 13.86 3.09 6.36
N ASN A 29 14.51 4.13 5.86
CA ASN A 29 15.93 4.40 6.05
C ASN A 29 16.26 4.62 7.54
N GLU A 30 15.45 5.42 8.26
CA GLU A 30 15.60 5.62 9.71
C GLU A 30 15.48 4.31 10.51
N LEU A 31 14.69 3.36 10.01
CA LEU A 31 14.52 2.03 10.61
C LEU A 31 15.56 1.01 10.13
N GLY A 32 16.48 1.38 9.24
CA GLY A 32 17.47 0.47 8.66
C GLY A 32 16.87 -0.59 7.72
N ILE A 33 15.73 -0.28 7.09
CA ILE A 33 15.01 -1.16 6.18
C ILE A 33 15.28 -0.72 4.73
N THR A 34 15.66 -1.66 3.87
CA THR A 34 15.87 -1.37 2.43
C THR A 34 14.58 -0.90 1.78
N SER A 35 14.60 0.29 1.22
CA SER A 35 13.49 0.90 0.50
C SER A 35 13.52 0.52 -0.97
N VAL A 36 12.39 0.06 -1.50
CA VAL A 36 12.24 -0.37 -2.89
C VAL A 36 11.16 0.44 -3.58
N ALA A 37 11.54 1.18 -4.61
CA ALA A 37 10.63 1.92 -5.47
C ALA A 37 10.16 1.08 -6.65
N ILE A 38 8.95 1.37 -7.12
CA ILE A 38 8.48 0.98 -8.45
C ILE A 38 8.16 2.26 -9.24
N TYR A 39 8.34 2.23 -10.55
CA TYR A 39 8.13 3.43 -11.35
C TYR A 39 7.59 3.12 -12.74
N SER A 40 6.66 3.96 -13.23
CA SER A 40 6.19 3.91 -14.60
C SER A 40 7.27 4.43 -15.58
N LYS A 41 7.08 4.19 -16.87
CA LYS A 41 7.97 4.69 -17.92
C LYS A 41 8.17 6.21 -17.84
N GLU A 42 7.12 6.94 -17.53
CA GLU A 42 7.11 8.41 -17.42
C GLU A 42 7.89 8.88 -16.21
N ASP A 43 7.89 8.11 -15.14
CA ASP A 43 8.60 8.42 -13.89
C ASP A 43 10.07 7.96 -13.88
N LYS A 44 10.62 7.49 -15.00
CA LYS A 44 11.99 6.99 -15.12
C LYS A 44 13.04 7.96 -14.55
N TYR A 45 12.80 9.27 -14.67
CA TYR A 45 13.71 10.31 -14.18
C TYR A 45 13.15 11.06 -12.97
N ALA A 46 12.06 10.60 -12.37
CA ALA A 46 11.47 11.22 -11.20
C ALA A 46 12.38 11.09 -9.96
N MET A 47 12.42 12.13 -9.14
CA MET A 47 13.28 12.23 -7.97
C MET A 47 13.08 11.05 -6.99
N PHE A 48 11.84 10.64 -6.74
CA PHE A 48 11.57 9.56 -5.78
C PHE A 48 12.26 8.25 -6.15
N ARG A 49 12.40 7.96 -7.46
CA ARG A 49 13.09 6.76 -7.92
C ARG A 49 14.56 6.73 -7.48
N THR A 50 15.24 7.87 -7.47
CA THR A 50 16.67 7.97 -7.12
C THR A 50 16.92 8.06 -5.61
N LEU A 51 15.87 8.25 -4.81
CA LEU A 51 15.95 8.34 -3.35
C LEU A 51 15.66 7.01 -2.65
N ALA A 52 15.16 6.02 -3.37
CA ALA A 52 15.06 4.66 -2.88
C ALA A 52 16.41 3.93 -3.00
N ASP A 53 16.65 2.94 -2.14
CA ASP A 53 17.84 2.10 -2.23
C ASP A 53 17.84 1.27 -3.52
N GLU A 54 16.66 0.82 -3.95
CA GLU A 54 16.43 0.07 -5.19
C GLU A 54 15.19 0.57 -5.92
N ALA A 55 15.16 0.44 -7.25
CA ALA A 55 14.02 0.86 -8.05
C ALA A 55 13.81 -0.06 -9.27
N TYR A 56 12.58 -0.51 -9.48
CA TYR A 56 12.21 -1.44 -10.54
C TYR A 56 11.12 -0.86 -11.45
N PRO A 57 11.25 -1.05 -12.78
CA PRO A 57 10.26 -0.57 -13.73
C PRO A 57 8.97 -1.38 -13.65
N LEU A 58 7.85 -0.70 -13.72
CA LEU A 58 6.53 -1.29 -13.95
C LEU A 58 6.36 -1.66 -15.43
N ASN A 59 5.22 -2.26 -15.77
CA ASN A 59 4.88 -2.63 -17.14
C ASN A 59 4.89 -1.40 -18.06
N PRO A 60 5.82 -1.32 -19.04
CA PRO A 60 5.98 -0.15 -19.92
C PRO A 60 4.85 0.01 -20.94
N GLU A 61 4.04 -1.03 -21.16
CA GLU A 61 2.89 -1.00 -22.08
C GLU A 61 1.65 -0.35 -21.44
N LYS A 62 1.67 -0.13 -20.13
CA LYS A 62 0.59 0.54 -19.40
C LYS A 62 0.82 2.04 -19.32
N GLY A 63 -0.29 2.78 -19.24
CA GLY A 63 -0.26 4.24 -19.03
C GLY A 63 0.32 4.63 -17.66
N PRO A 64 0.61 5.93 -17.47
CA PRO A 64 1.34 6.42 -16.30
C PRO A 64 0.63 6.16 -14.95
N ILE A 65 -0.69 6.02 -14.95
CA ILE A 65 -1.49 5.69 -13.76
C ILE A 65 -1.75 4.18 -13.71
N ASP A 66 -2.16 3.58 -14.84
CA ASP A 66 -2.52 2.17 -14.90
C ASP A 66 -1.36 1.24 -14.54
N ALA A 67 -0.12 1.66 -14.77
CA ALA A 67 1.07 0.94 -14.35
C ALA A 67 1.12 0.74 -12.83
N TYR A 68 0.74 1.77 -12.05
CA TYR A 68 0.69 1.69 -10.58
C TYR A 68 -0.52 0.94 -10.03
N LEU A 69 -1.51 0.63 -10.88
CA LEU A 69 -2.68 -0.17 -10.54
C LEU A 69 -2.55 -1.63 -11.00
N ASP A 70 -1.41 -1.98 -11.63
CA ASP A 70 -1.13 -3.33 -12.15
C ASP A 70 -0.65 -4.27 -11.03
N ILE A 71 -1.58 -4.76 -10.22
CA ILE A 71 -1.32 -5.66 -9.09
C ILE A 71 -0.46 -6.86 -9.51
N PRO A 72 -0.75 -7.60 -10.61
CA PRO A 72 0.08 -8.73 -11.03
C PRO A 72 1.56 -8.38 -11.23
N THR A 73 1.86 -7.23 -11.85
CA THR A 73 3.23 -6.76 -12.04
C THR A 73 3.88 -6.40 -10.70
N ILE A 74 3.17 -5.72 -9.81
CA ILE A 74 3.67 -5.34 -8.48
C ILE A 74 4.02 -6.59 -7.66
N ILE A 75 3.13 -7.56 -7.61
CA ILE A 75 3.35 -8.83 -6.88
C ILE A 75 4.53 -9.61 -7.49
N LYS A 76 4.63 -9.64 -8.83
CA LYS A 76 5.77 -10.28 -9.50
C LYS A 76 7.08 -9.63 -9.09
N ILE A 77 7.20 -8.30 -9.13
CA ILE A 77 8.39 -7.56 -8.70
C ILE A 77 8.71 -7.88 -7.24
N ALA A 78 7.69 -7.88 -6.36
CA ALA A 78 7.89 -8.17 -4.95
C ALA A 78 8.48 -9.58 -4.71
N LYS A 79 8.03 -10.57 -5.45
CA LYS A 79 8.54 -11.95 -5.37
C LYS A 79 9.94 -12.08 -5.95
N ASP A 80 10.18 -11.53 -7.13
CA ASP A 80 11.46 -11.62 -7.84
C ASP A 80 12.60 -10.97 -7.04
N HIS A 81 12.28 -10.00 -6.19
CA HIS A 81 13.25 -9.22 -5.41
C HIS A 81 13.18 -9.45 -3.90
N ASN A 82 12.55 -10.54 -3.45
CA ASN A 82 12.47 -10.95 -2.04
C ASN A 82 11.98 -9.81 -1.11
N ILE A 83 10.88 -9.18 -1.47
CA ILE A 83 10.22 -8.16 -0.67
C ILE A 83 9.48 -8.82 0.50
N ASP A 84 9.58 -8.26 1.69
CA ASP A 84 8.87 -8.74 2.88
C ASP A 84 7.48 -8.12 3.01
N ALA A 85 7.38 -6.83 2.67
CA ALA A 85 6.14 -6.09 2.83
C ALA A 85 5.93 -5.03 1.73
N ILE A 86 4.67 -4.68 1.50
CA ILE A 86 4.26 -3.63 0.56
C ILE A 86 3.60 -2.50 1.34
N HIS A 87 4.11 -1.28 1.18
CA HIS A 87 3.49 -0.06 1.70
C HIS A 87 2.78 0.67 0.55
N PRO A 88 1.45 0.83 0.59
CA PRO A 88 0.70 1.41 -0.52
C PRO A 88 0.75 2.94 -0.58
N GLY A 89 1.21 3.62 0.47
CA GLY A 89 1.05 5.06 0.62
C GLY A 89 -0.43 5.44 0.82
N TYR A 90 -0.89 6.46 0.11
CA TYR A 90 -2.29 6.85 0.01
C TYR A 90 -2.72 6.96 -1.46
N GLY A 91 -4.03 6.87 -1.74
CA GLY A 91 -4.55 6.77 -3.12
C GLY A 91 -4.13 5.46 -3.80
N PHE A 92 -4.19 5.41 -5.12
CA PHE A 92 -3.89 4.20 -5.91
C PHE A 92 -4.50 2.92 -5.31
N LEU A 93 -3.65 2.04 -4.80
CA LEU A 93 -4.05 0.74 -4.25
C LEU A 93 -4.19 0.73 -2.72
N ALA A 94 -4.08 1.89 -2.04
CA ALA A 94 -4.10 1.95 -0.58
C ALA A 94 -5.41 1.42 0.04
N GLU A 95 -6.52 1.55 -0.69
CA GLU A 95 -7.84 1.07 -0.25
C GLU A 95 -8.37 -0.07 -1.14
N ASN A 96 -7.47 -0.78 -1.81
CA ASN A 96 -7.84 -1.87 -2.72
C ASN A 96 -7.70 -3.23 -2.04
N PRO A 97 -8.81 -3.92 -1.70
CA PRO A 97 -8.75 -5.21 -1.00
C PRO A 97 -8.07 -6.31 -1.84
N VAL A 98 -8.11 -6.21 -3.19
CA VAL A 98 -7.47 -7.20 -4.07
C VAL A 98 -5.95 -7.21 -3.88
N LEU A 99 -5.30 -6.04 -3.66
CA LEU A 99 -3.87 -6.01 -3.38
C LEU A 99 -3.57 -6.71 -2.04
N VAL A 100 -4.40 -6.52 -1.02
CA VAL A 100 -4.21 -7.18 0.29
C VAL A 100 -4.31 -8.69 0.14
N GLU A 101 -5.35 -9.18 -0.55
CA GLU A 101 -5.53 -10.61 -0.82
C GLU A 101 -4.33 -11.21 -1.59
N GLU A 102 -3.85 -10.50 -2.61
CA GLU A 102 -2.71 -10.97 -3.40
C GLU A 102 -1.40 -10.94 -2.58
N CYS A 103 -1.23 -9.99 -1.67
CA CYS A 103 -0.13 -10.02 -0.71
C CYS A 103 -0.18 -11.26 0.17
N GLU A 104 -1.33 -11.53 0.78
CA GLU A 104 -1.54 -12.69 1.66
C GLU A 104 -1.30 -14.03 0.95
N LYS A 105 -1.86 -14.21 -0.26
CA LYS A 105 -1.66 -15.40 -1.10
C LYS A 105 -0.20 -15.66 -1.46
N ASN A 106 0.61 -14.61 -1.54
CA ASN A 106 2.02 -14.69 -1.92
C ASN A 106 2.99 -14.59 -0.74
N GLY A 107 2.50 -14.61 0.51
CA GLY A 107 3.33 -14.55 1.71
C GLY A 107 3.96 -13.18 1.96
N LEU A 108 3.43 -12.13 1.35
CA LEU A 108 3.83 -10.73 1.54
C LEU A 108 2.99 -10.09 2.64
N VAL A 109 3.55 -9.14 3.37
CA VAL A 109 2.78 -8.35 4.33
C VAL A 109 2.29 -7.07 3.67
N PHE A 110 0.99 -6.84 3.68
CA PHE A 110 0.44 -5.53 3.34
C PHE A 110 0.51 -4.62 4.57
N ILE A 111 1.14 -3.45 4.44
CA ILE A 111 1.21 -2.46 5.53
C ILE A 111 -0.04 -1.58 5.45
N GLY A 112 -1.07 -2.00 6.15
CA GLY A 112 -2.38 -1.36 6.13
C GLY A 112 -3.46 -2.20 6.79
N PRO A 113 -4.74 -1.85 6.62
CA PRO A 113 -5.86 -2.60 7.16
C PRO A 113 -6.03 -3.96 6.49
N THR A 114 -6.77 -4.85 7.13
CA THR A 114 -7.17 -6.14 6.57
C THR A 114 -8.24 -5.96 5.48
N VAL A 115 -8.42 -6.98 4.64
CA VAL A 115 -9.51 -7.03 3.64
C VAL A 115 -10.87 -6.77 4.29
N GLU A 116 -11.12 -7.42 5.43
CA GLU A 116 -12.36 -7.25 6.19
C GLU A 116 -12.58 -5.80 6.63
N SER A 117 -11.54 -5.16 7.19
CA SER A 117 -11.58 -3.76 7.60
C SER A 117 -11.80 -2.82 6.42
N MET A 118 -11.14 -3.07 5.28
CA MET A 118 -11.33 -2.27 4.07
C MET A 118 -12.76 -2.36 3.56
N ASN A 119 -13.32 -3.56 3.47
CA ASN A 119 -14.69 -3.78 3.00
C ASN A 119 -15.72 -3.16 3.96
N ALA A 120 -15.50 -3.28 5.27
CA ALA A 120 -16.39 -2.72 6.29
C ALA A 120 -16.39 -1.18 6.30
N MET A 121 -15.23 -0.54 6.08
CA MET A 121 -15.07 0.91 6.12
C MET A 121 -15.16 1.59 4.76
N GLY A 122 -15.10 0.83 3.67
CA GLY A 122 -15.15 1.37 2.30
C GLY A 122 -16.53 1.85 1.87
N ASP A 123 -17.60 1.30 2.47
CA ASP A 123 -18.96 1.77 2.24
C ASP A 123 -19.35 2.85 3.28
N LYS A 124 -19.87 3.98 2.79
CA LYS A 124 -20.21 5.15 3.62
C LYS A 124 -21.29 4.86 4.66
N ILE A 125 -22.24 4.00 4.35
CA ILE A 125 -23.34 3.64 5.26
C ILE A 125 -22.82 2.68 6.31
N SER A 126 -22.13 1.63 5.89
CA SER A 126 -21.54 0.62 6.78
C SER A 126 -20.53 1.24 7.74
N SER A 127 -19.65 2.11 7.27
CA SER A 127 -18.66 2.80 8.12
C SER A 127 -19.32 3.67 9.18
N LYS A 128 -20.42 4.34 8.85
CA LYS A 128 -21.19 5.15 9.80
C LYS A 128 -21.88 4.28 10.86
N GLN A 129 -22.45 3.15 10.47
CA GLN A 129 -23.08 2.19 11.41
C GLN A 129 -22.03 1.60 12.37
N ILE A 130 -20.85 1.26 11.87
CA ILE A 130 -19.73 0.78 12.70
C ILE A 130 -19.29 1.86 13.69
N ALA A 131 -19.17 3.10 13.26
CA ALA A 131 -18.82 4.23 14.14
C ALA A 131 -19.84 4.41 15.26
N ILE A 132 -21.15 4.36 14.94
CA ILE A 132 -22.23 4.45 15.94
C ILE A 132 -22.13 3.29 16.94
N ALA A 133 -21.98 2.04 16.45
CA ALA A 133 -21.89 0.85 17.29
C ALA A 133 -20.63 0.87 18.19
N SER A 134 -19.59 1.59 17.79
CA SER A 134 -18.34 1.78 18.54
C SER A 134 -18.34 3.05 19.41
N GLU A 135 -19.48 3.72 19.56
CA GLU A 135 -19.62 4.96 20.32
C GLU A 135 -18.71 6.11 19.85
N VAL A 136 -18.32 6.09 18.57
CA VAL A 136 -17.53 7.15 17.95
C VAL A 136 -18.46 8.29 17.52
N PRO A 137 -18.20 9.55 17.90
CA PRO A 137 -19.00 10.69 17.47
C PRO A 137 -19.03 10.81 15.94
N ILE A 138 -20.21 10.98 15.39
CA ILE A 138 -20.44 11.16 13.95
C ILE A 138 -21.11 12.49 13.64
N ILE A 139 -20.90 13.00 12.44
CA ILE A 139 -21.65 14.15 11.93
C ILE A 139 -23.07 13.68 11.56
N PRO A 140 -24.14 14.36 12.01
CA PRO A 140 -25.51 14.03 11.61
C PRO A 140 -25.67 14.02 10.09
N GLY A 141 -26.36 13.03 9.56
CA GLY A 141 -26.58 12.85 8.14
C GLY A 141 -27.54 11.70 7.86
N VAL A 142 -27.80 11.43 6.59
CA VAL A 142 -28.72 10.37 6.16
C VAL A 142 -28.09 9.00 6.45
N ASP A 143 -28.86 8.09 7.04
CA ASP A 143 -28.43 6.76 7.46
C ASP A 143 -28.92 5.64 6.50
N HIS A 144 -29.53 6.03 5.38
CA HIS A 144 -30.08 5.15 4.35
C HIS A 144 -29.91 5.77 2.96
N ALA A 145 -29.80 4.90 1.95
CA ALA A 145 -29.76 5.28 0.54
C ALA A 145 -31.17 5.58 0.02
#